data_215148bc933b8e952d176f9216377dc3
#
_entry.id   215148bc933b8e952d176f9216377dc3
#
_cell.length_a   1.000
_cell.length_b   1.000
_cell.length_c   1.000
_cell.angle_alpha   90.00
_cell.angle_beta   90.00
_cell.angle_gamma   90.00
#
_symmetry.space_group_name_H-M   'P 1'
#
loop_
_entity.id
_entity.type
_entity.pdbx_description
1 polymer ?
#
loop_
_entity_poly.entity_id
_entity_poly.type
_entity_poly.pdbx_seq_one_letter_code
_entity_poly.pdbx_strand_id
1 'polypeptide(L)'
;IIAEAAYEKGREALYIPNFGIEQRGGVSLAFVQVGDEPIGSPRFETADLAIALSDRAVVRSRPYVGPETTFIYDSSIGTNHLPQGVARIVAVPAIEVSKKELHPRVFNVMILGAVIGLTGVITVEEAKEAIERRLGHRFEKDPSLRELNHRAVERGVELVRGKL
;
A
#
# COMPACT_ATOMS: atom_id res chain seq x y z
N ILE A 1 1.81 -7.09 5.13
CA ILE A 1 1.82 -7.95 3.94
C ILE A 1 3.15 -7.80 3.19
N ILE A 2 3.52 -6.62 2.64
CA ILE A 2 4.74 -6.46 1.81
C ILE A 2 6.00 -6.92 2.58
N ALA A 3 6.23 -6.40 3.78
CA ALA A 3 7.39 -6.77 4.58
C ALA A 3 7.40 -8.28 4.94
N GLU A 4 6.24 -8.83 5.27
CA GLU A 4 6.07 -10.25 5.57
C GLU A 4 6.38 -11.13 4.34
N ALA A 5 5.81 -10.79 3.19
CA ALA A 5 6.06 -11.54 1.95
C ALA A 5 7.52 -11.47 1.51
N ALA A 6 8.15 -10.29 1.59
CA ALA A 6 9.57 -10.13 1.26
C ALA A 6 10.49 -10.93 2.20
N TYR A 7 10.22 -10.88 3.51
CA TYR A 7 10.97 -11.63 4.52
C TYR A 7 10.90 -13.14 4.29
N GLU A 8 9.72 -13.67 4.00
CA GLU A 8 9.52 -15.10 3.70
C GLU A 8 10.31 -15.59 2.47
N LYS A 9 10.67 -14.68 1.59
CA LYS A 9 11.50 -14.98 0.42
C LYS A 9 13.00 -14.69 0.66
N GLY A 10 13.39 -14.50 1.92
CA GLY A 10 14.79 -14.33 2.33
C GLY A 10 15.34 -12.92 2.11
N ARG A 11 14.49 -11.93 1.87
CA ARG A 11 14.91 -10.52 1.79
C ARG A 11 14.88 -9.88 3.17
N GLU A 12 15.71 -8.87 3.37
CA GLU A 12 15.62 -8.01 4.54
C GLU A 12 14.34 -7.18 4.47
N ALA A 13 13.57 -7.16 5.55
CA ALA A 13 12.32 -6.41 5.58
C ALA A 13 12.04 -5.83 6.97
N LEU A 14 11.62 -4.57 7.00
CA LEU A 14 11.30 -3.88 8.24
C LEU A 14 9.95 -3.16 8.10
N TYR A 15 9.10 -3.32 9.09
CA TYR A 15 7.82 -2.64 9.20
C TYR A 15 7.73 -1.90 10.52
N ILE A 16 7.57 -0.58 10.47
CA ILE A 16 7.42 0.28 11.65
C ILE A 16 6.11 1.05 11.56
N PRO A 17 5.10 0.67 12.34
CA PRO A 17 3.89 1.46 12.46
C PRO A 17 4.15 2.67 13.36
N ASN A 18 3.58 3.81 13.00
CA ASN A 18 3.57 5.02 13.79
C ASN A 18 2.13 5.47 13.98
N PHE A 19 1.56 5.14 15.13
CA PHE A 19 0.21 5.54 15.50
C PHE A 19 0.25 6.88 16.24
N GLY A 20 -0.64 7.79 15.87
CA GLY A 20 -0.88 9.01 16.65
C GLY A 20 -1.53 8.68 18.01
N ILE A 21 -1.47 9.61 18.94
CA ILE A 21 -2.12 9.53 20.27
C ILE A 21 -3.65 9.48 20.14
N GLU A 22 -4.18 9.89 19.02
CA GLU A 22 -5.62 9.92 18.72
C GLU A 22 -6.16 8.50 18.53
N GLN A 23 -7.06 8.08 19.40
CA GLN A 23 -7.64 6.73 19.37
C GLN A 23 -8.56 6.47 18.17
N ARG A 24 -9.14 7.51 17.56
CA ARG A 24 -9.96 7.44 16.35
C ARG A 24 -9.80 8.71 15.51
N GLY A 25 -9.73 8.54 14.17
CA GLY A 25 -9.67 9.65 13.21
C GLY A 25 -8.32 10.33 13.07
N GLY A 26 -7.28 9.88 13.76
CA GLY A 26 -5.90 10.34 13.57
C GLY A 26 -5.25 9.76 12.32
N VAL A 27 -4.21 10.42 11.82
CA VAL A 27 -3.39 9.91 10.74
C VAL A 27 -2.38 8.92 11.32
N SER A 28 -2.44 7.66 10.87
CA SER A 28 -1.39 6.69 11.11
C SER A 28 -0.43 6.64 9.92
N LEU A 29 0.85 6.49 10.21
CA LEU A 29 1.89 6.24 9.22
C LEU A 29 2.44 4.84 9.41
N ALA A 30 2.95 4.26 8.33
CA ALA A 30 3.72 3.03 8.40
C ALA A 30 4.94 3.17 7.48
N PHE A 31 6.09 2.79 8.00
CA PHE A 31 7.33 2.72 7.24
C PHE A 31 7.60 1.27 6.91
N VAL A 32 7.80 0.98 5.65
CA VAL A 32 8.15 -0.34 5.14
C VAL A 32 9.45 -0.21 4.37
N GLN A 33 10.44 -1.00 4.73
CA GLN A 33 11.70 -1.12 4.01
C GLN A 33 11.87 -2.57 3.57
N VAL A 34 12.31 -2.75 2.35
CA VAL A 34 12.62 -4.05 1.77
C VAL A 34 13.94 -3.91 1.02
N GLY A 35 14.89 -4.78 1.26
CA GLY A 35 16.20 -4.76 0.64
C GLY A 35 16.82 -6.14 0.56
N ASP A 36 17.92 -6.23 -0.16
CA ASP A 36 18.74 -7.45 -0.25
C ASP A 36 19.92 -7.41 0.74
N GLU A 37 20.20 -6.23 1.31
CA GLU A 37 21.23 -5.97 2.31
C GLU A 37 20.59 -5.62 3.66
N PRO A 38 21.31 -5.83 4.79
CA PRO A 38 20.83 -5.49 6.12
C PRO A 38 20.38 -4.04 6.25
N ILE A 39 19.17 -3.84 6.78
CA ILE A 39 18.58 -2.52 6.96
C ILE A 39 19.20 -1.82 8.17
N GLY A 40 20.07 -0.83 7.92
CA GLY A 40 20.85 -0.15 8.94
C GLY A 40 20.09 0.90 9.76
N SER A 41 18.93 1.36 9.29
CA SER A 41 18.13 2.37 9.97
C SER A 41 16.64 1.97 10.00
N PRO A 42 15.97 2.13 11.16
CA PRO A 42 14.55 1.80 11.26
C PRO A 42 13.65 2.78 10.49
N ARG A 43 14.14 3.96 10.14
CA ARG A 43 13.40 4.97 9.38
C ARG A 43 14.29 5.53 8.28
N PHE A 44 13.65 5.87 7.18
CA PHE A 44 14.24 6.61 6.07
C PHE A 44 13.78 8.07 6.11
N GLU A 45 14.55 8.97 5.53
CA GLU A 45 14.20 10.39 5.37
C GLU A 45 13.30 10.60 4.16
N THR A 46 13.60 9.90 3.05
CA THR A 46 12.86 10.01 1.79
C THR A 46 12.41 8.65 1.34
N ALA A 47 11.15 8.54 0.95
CA ALA A 47 10.54 7.31 0.43
C ALA A 47 10.69 7.21 -1.09
N ASP A 48 10.98 6.01 -1.60
CA ASP A 48 10.84 5.71 -3.03
C ASP A 48 9.36 5.73 -3.44
N LEU A 49 8.50 5.28 -2.53
CA LEU A 49 7.06 5.25 -2.71
C LEU A 49 6.34 5.79 -1.48
N ALA A 50 5.51 6.80 -1.65
CA ALA A 50 4.63 7.34 -0.60
C ALA A 50 3.17 7.12 -1.00
N ILE A 51 2.32 6.71 -0.03
CA ILE A 51 0.91 6.42 -0.26
C ILE A 51 0.07 7.24 0.70
N ALA A 52 -0.91 7.96 0.17
CA ALA A 52 -1.87 8.71 0.96
C ALA A 52 -3.32 8.28 0.66
N LEU A 53 -4.07 7.94 1.70
CA LEU A 53 -5.45 7.46 1.60
C LEU A 53 -6.46 8.44 2.20
N SER A 54 -6.03 9.67 2.49
CA SER A 54 -6.88 10.79 2.92
C SER A 54 -6.14 12.12 2.72
N ASP A 55 -6.87 13.24 2.68
CA ASP A 55 -6.26 14.59 2.57
C ASP A 55 -5.26 14.86 3.70
N ARG A 56 -5.58 14.45 4.94
CA ARG A 56 -4.67 14.55 6.08
C ARG A 56 -3.40 13.72 5.88
N ALA A 57 -3.52 12.53 5.30
CA ALA A 57 -2.39 11.66 5.00
C ALA A 57 -1.46 12.30 3.95
N VAL A 58 -2.00 12.99 2.94
CA VAL A 58 -1.21 13.76 1.97
C VAL A 58 -0.32 14.78 2.68
N VAL A 59 -0.90 15.59 3.56
CA VAL A 59 -0.15 16.61 4.32
C VAL A 59 0.89 15.96 5.24
N ARG A 60 0.52 14.86 5.92
CA ARG A 60 1.39 14.18 6.89
C ARG A 60 2.57 13.44 6.25
N SER A 61 2.43 13.01 4.99
CA SER A 61 3.49 12.31 4.25
C SER A 61 4.54 13.25 3.65
N ARG A 62 4.27 14.56 3.53
CA ARG A 62 5.19 15.54 2.90
C ARG A 62 6.64 15.48 3.39
N PRO A 63 6.94 15.33 4.70
CA PRO A 63 8.32 15.25 5.16
C PRO A 63 9.13 14.07 4.60
N TYR A 64 8.45 13.07 4.04
CA TYR A 64 9.05 11.84 3.54
C TYR A 64 9.05 11.74 2.01
N VAL A 65 8.68 12.81 1.31
CA VAL A 65 8.66 12.84 -0.16
C VAL A 65 9.80 13.71 -0.70
N GLY A 66 10.40 13.23 -1.78
CA GLY A 66 11.49 13.90 -2.47
C GLY A 66 11.40 13.78 -3.99
N PRO A 67 12.40 14.29 -4.73
CA PRO A 67 12.39 14.33 -6.19
C PRO A 67 12.24 12.97 -6.87
N GLU A 68 12.74 11.92 -6.23
CA GLU A 68 12.68 10.54 -6.77
C GLU A 68 11.43 9.79 -6.31
N THR A 69 10.61 10.36 -5.43
CA THR A 69 9.43 9.69 -4.86
C THR A 69 8.32 9.52 -5.90
N THR A 70 7.78 8.32 -6.02
CA THR A 70 6.46 8.08 -6.63
C THR A 70 5.39 8.25 -5.56
N PHE A 71 4.46 9.18 -5.77
CA PHE A 71 3.38 9.46 -4.83
C PHE A 71 2.06 8.86 -5.31
N ILE A 72 1.51 7.92 -4.54
CA ILE A 72 0.22 7.27 -4.80
C ILE A 72 -0.86 7.88 -3.90
N TYR A 73 -2.02 8.15 -4.45
CA TYR A 73 -3.18 8.58 -3.67
C TYR A 73 -4.49 7.99 -4.22
N ASP A 74 -5.51 7.88 -3.38
CA ASP A 74 -6.84 7.52 -3.86
C ASP A 74 -7.45 8.72 -4.61
N SER A 75 -8.02 8.47 -5.79
CA SER A 75 -8.55 9.54 -6.66
C SER A 75 -9.72 10.32 -6.08
N SER A 76 -10.30 9.87 -4.97
CA SER A 76 -11.33 10.63 -4.22
C SER A 76 -10.75 11.77 -3.37
N ILE A 77 -9.42 11.82 -3.21
CA ILE A 77 -8.71 12.86 -2.46
C ILE A 77 -8.58 14.12 -3.32
N GLY A 78 -8.78 15.28 -2.72
CA GLY A 78 -8.60 16.57 -3.39
C GLY A 78 -7.14 16.79 -3.82
N THR A 79 -6.94 17.37 -5.01
CA THR A 79 -5.60 17.56 -5.59
C THR A 79 -4.85 18.77 -5.06
N ASN A 80 -5.51 19.65 -4.30
CA ASN A 80 -4.95 20.94 -3.85
C ASN A 80 -3.72 20.81 -2.93
N HIS A 81 -3.55 19.67 -2.29
CA HIS A 81 -2.50 19.42 -1.31
C HIS A 81 -1.44 18.41 -1.77
N LEU A 82 -1.55 17.91 -2.99
CA LEU A 82 -0.58 16.95 -3.53
C LEU A 82 0.84 17.54 -3.52
N PRO A 83 1.86 16.73 -3.24
CA PRO A 83 3.24 17.19 -3.23
C PRO A 83 3.67 17.64 -4.64
N GLN A 84 4.53 18.66 -4.68
CA GLN A 84 5.18 19.11 -5.91
C GLN A 84 6.64 18.66 -5.93
N GLY A 85 7.24 18.58 -7.11
CA GLY A 85 8.65 18.22 -7.26
C GLY A 85 8.96 16.76 -6.92
N VAL A 86 8.00 15.87 -7.08
CA VAL A 86 8.18 14.41 -6.98
C VAL A 86 8.36 13.81 -8.38
N ALA A 87 8.95 12.61 -8.46
CA ALA A 87 9.17 11.93 -9.74
C ALA A 87 7.85 11.63 -10.46
N ARG A 88 6.83 11.22 -9.71
CA ARG A 88 5.55 10.83 -10.28
C ARG A 88 4.41 10.96 -9.25
N ILE A 89 3.22 11.30 -9.75
CA ILE A 89 1.97 11.26 -8.98
C ILE A 89 0.99 10.30 -9.66
N VAL A 90 0.49 9.32 -8.91
CA VAL A 90 -0.40 8.28 -9.43
C VAL A 90 -1.72 8.28 -8.67
N ALA A 91 -2.80 8.67 -9.35
CA ALA A 91 -4.15 8.53 -8.83
C ALA A 91 -4.67 7.10 -9.04
N VAL A 92 -5.16 6.48 -7.97
CA VAL A 92 -5.75 5.13 -8.01
C VAL A 92 -7.18 5.20 -7.49
N PRO A 93 -8.21 4.84 -8.28
CA PRO A 93 -9.61 4.92 -7.87
C PRO A 93 -10.02 3.71 -7.02
N ALA A 94 -9.23 3.36 -5.99
CA ALA A 94 -9.41 2.13 -5.23
C ALA A 94 -10.70 2.12 -4.42
N ILE A 95 -11.08 3.25 -3.81
CA ILE A 95 -12.34 3.37 -3.04
C ILE A 95 -13.55 3.22 -3.98
N GLU A 96 -13.54 3.88 -5.11
CA GLU A 96 -14.64 3.83 -6.06
C GLU A 96 -14.79 2.42 -6.67
N VAL A 97 -13.70 1.86 -7.17
CA VAL A 97 -13.69 0.54 -7.82
C VAL A 97 -14.04 -0.57 -6.82
N SER A 98 -13.51 -0.51 -5.59
CA SER A 98 -13.86 -1.49 -4.57
C SER A 98 -15.36 -1.49 -4.25
N LYS A 99 -15.98 -0.31 -4.18
CA LYS A 99 -17.44 -0.19 -3.95
C LYS A 99 -18.29 -0.72 -5.11
N LYS A 100 -17.86 -0.47 -6.35
CA LYS A 100 -18.63 -0.82 -7.55
C LYS A 100 -18.46 -2.28 -7.96
N GLU A 101 -17.25 -2.81 -7.88
CA GLU A 101 -16.89 -4.09 -8.49
C GLU A 101 -16.69 -5.23 -7.48
N LEU A 102 -16.36 -4.90 -6.23
CA LEU A 102 -16.02 -5.88 -5.20
C LEU A 102 -16.76 -5.59 -3.88
N HIS A 103 -16.03 -5.12 -2.88
CA HIS A 103 -16.58 -4.74 -1.58
C HIS A 103 -15.76 -3.60 -0.97
N PRO A 104 -16.38 -2.59 -0.32
CA PRO A 104 -15.66 -1.44 0.25
C PRO A 104 -14.53 -1.80 1.22
N ARG A 105 -14.64 -2.94 1.91
CA ARG A 105 -13.64 -3.38 2.90
C ARG A 105 -12.31 -3.81 2.31
N VAL A 106 -12.23 -4.03 0.99
CA VAL A 106 -10.99 -4.49 0.34
C VAL A 106 -10.25 -3.39 -0.42
N PHE A 107 -10.64 -2.12 -0.26
CA PHE A 107 -9.94 -1.03 -0.94
C PHE A 107 -8.44 -0.96 -0.58
N ASN A 108 -8.08 -1.26 0.66
CA ASN A 108 -6.69 -1.30 1.12
C ASN A 108 -5.90 -2.44 0.47
N VAL A 109 -6.55 -3.57 0.21
CA VAL A 109 -5.95 -4.70 -0.52
C VAL A 109 -5.78 -4.35 -2.00
N MET A 110 -6.70 -3.58 -2.56
CA MET A 110 -6.58 -3.03 -3.92
C MET A 110 -5.41 -2.04 -4.03
N ILE A 111 -5.20 -1.18 -3.03
CA ILE A 111 -4.01 -0.31 -2.95
C ILE A 111 -2.72 -1.14 -2.85
N LEU A 112 -2.71 -2.23 -2.09
CA LEU A 112 -1.59 -3.17 -2.07
C LEU A 112 -1.28 -3.69 -3.48
N GLY A 113 -2.29 -4.09 -4.24
CA GLY A 113 -2.14 -4.49 -5.64
C GLY A 113 -1.55 -3.38 -6.52
N ALA A 114 -2.00 -2.14 -6.33
CA ALA A 114 -1.45 -1.00 -7.06
C ALA A 114 0.04 -0.76 -6.75
N VAL A 115 0.45 -0.90 -5.49
CA VAL A 115 1.86 -0.84 -5.08
C VAL A 115 2.67 -1.93 -5.78
N ILE A 116 2.19 -3.16 -5.76
CA ILE A 116 2.85 -4.30 -6.42
C ILE A 116 2.99 -4.04 -7.93
N GLY A 117 1.92 -3.58 -8.56
CA GLY A 117 1.90 -3.29 -10.00
C GLY A 117 2.86 -2.17 -10.42
N LEU A 118 3.14 -1.21 -9.54
CA LEU A 118 4.05 -0.09 -9.80
C LEU A 118 5.51 -0.40 -9.45
N THR A 119 5.77 -1.25 -8.47
CA THR A 119 7.12 -1.44 -7.92
C THR A 119 7.71 -2.82 -8.21
N GLY A 120 6.88 -3.84 -8.37
CA GLY A 120 7.35 -5.22 -8.43
C GLY A 120 8.07 -5.69 -7.17
N VAL A 121 7.91 -5.00 -6.03
CA VAL A 121 8.63 -5.29 -4.77
C VAL A 121 8.36 -6.70 -4.25
N ILE A 122 7.17 -7.21 -4.49
CA ILE A 122 6.77 -8.61 -4.33
C ILE A 122 5.87 -8.99 -5.52
N THR A 123 5.69 -10.29 -5.76
CA THR A 123 4.74 -10.77 -6.76
C THR A 123 3.30 -10.80 -6.23
N VAL A 124 2.34 -10.93 -7.14
CA VAL A 124 0.91 -11.10 -6.78
C VAL A 124 0.72 -12.39 -5.97
N GLU A 125 1.39 -13.47 -6.34
CA GLU A 125 1.35 -14.76 -5.67
C GLU A 125 1.88 -14.68 -4.25
N GLU A 126 3.02 -14.01 -4.04
CA GLU A 126 3.60 -13.76 -2.71
C GLU A 126 2.66 -12.93 -1.83
N ALA A 127 1.98 -11.94 -2.41
CA ALA A 127 0.98 -11.16 -1.70
C ALA A 127 -0.22 -12.01 -1.28
N LYS A 128 -0.72 -12.89 -2.17
CA LYS A 128 -1.81 -13.82 -1.87
C LYS A 128 -1.42 -14.80 -0.77
N GLU A 129 -0.22 -15.39 -0.83
CA GLU A 129 0.30 -16.27 0.22
C GLU A 129 0.36 -15.55 1.58
N ALA A 130 0.86 -14.32 1.62
CA ALA A 130 0.91 -13.53 2.86
C ALA A 130 -0.50 -13.15 3.38
N ILE A 131 -1.46 -12.89 2.49
CA ILE A 131 -2.87 -12.68 2.83
C ILE A 131 -3.47 -13.96 3.43
N GLU A 132 -3.20 -15.13 2.85
CA GLU A 132 -3.66 -16.43 3.37
C GLU A 132 -3.12 -16.68 4.79
N ARG A 133 -1.83 -16.47 5.02
CA ARG A 133 -1.25 -16.62 6.37
C ARG A 133 -1.91 -15.69 7.39
N ARG A 134 -2.19 -14.46 7.01
CA ARG A 134 -2.71 -13.44 7.92
C ARG A 134 -4.21 -13.53 8.17
N LEU A 135 -4.98 -13.91 7.16
CA LEU A 135 -6.43 -13.91 7.18
C LEU A 135 -7.05 -15.32 7.05
N GLY A 136 -6.26 -16.37 6.92
CA GLY A 136 -6.73 -17.74 6.70
C GLY A 136 -7.81 -18.18 7.69
N HIS A 137 -7.64 -17.86 8.98
CA HIS A 137 -8.64 -18.15 10.01
C HIS A 137 -10.02 -17.49 9.76
N ARG A 138 -10.06 -16.37 9.00
CA ARG A 138 -11.31 -15.73 8.58
C ARG A 138 -11.88 -16.38 7.33
N PHE A 139 -11.00 -16.84 6.44
CA PHE A 139 -11.37 -17.54 5.21
C PHE A 139 -11.95 -18.93 5.46
N GLU A 140 -11.55 -19.58 6.54
CA GLU A 140 -12.18 -20.83 7.02
C GLU A 140 -13.63 -20.61 7.44
N LYS A 141 -13.92 -19.43 8.04
CA LYS A 141 -15.28 -19.06 8.46
C LYS A 141 -16.14 -18.55 7.31
N ASP A 142 -15.53 -17.85 6.37
CA ASP A 142 -16.19 -17.30 5.18
C ASP A 142 -15.26 -17.41 3.96
N PRO A 143 -15.33 -18.52 3.20
CA PRO A 143 -14.49 -18.74 2.03
C PRO A 143 -14.61 -17.68 0.93
N SER A 144 -15.75 -16.96 0.86
CA SER A 144 -15.93 -15.91 -0.14
C SER A 144 -14.95 -14.74 0.05
N LEU A 145 -14.48 -14.52 1.28
CA LEU A 145 -13.48 -13.50 1.60
C LEU A 145 -12.13 -13.78 0.96
N ARG A 146 -11.76 -15.04 0.78
CA ARG A 146 -10.51 -15.42 0.11
C ARG A 146 -10.49 -14.89 -1.31
N GLU A 147 -11.48 -15.28 -2.10
CA GLU A 147 -11.57 -14.85 -3.49
C GLU A 147 -11.68 -13.35 -3.62
N LEU A 148 -12.47 -12.71 -2.76
CA LEU A 148 -12.63 -11.28 -2.72
C LEU A 148 -11.29 -10.53 -2.52
N ASN A 149 -10.45 -11.00 -1.58
CA ASN A 149 -9.14 -10.40 -1.32
C ASN A 149 -8.15 -10.65 -2.48
N HIS A 150 -8.13 -11.87 -3.04
CA HIS A 150 -7.28 -12.19 -4.18
C HIS A 150 -7.62 -11.34 -5.40
N ARG A 151 -8.90 -11.23 -5.74
CA ARG A 151 -9.36 -10.36 -6.83
C ARG A 151 -9.04 -8.88 -6.58
N ALA A 152 -9.09 -8.43 -5.33
CA ALA A 152 -8.73 -7.04 -5.00
C ALA A 152 -7.24 -6.75 -5.27
N VAL A 153 -6.32 -7.67 -4.97
CA VAL A 153 -4.90 -7.54 -5.32
C VAL A 153 -4.74 -7.45 -6.84
N GLU A 154 -5.31 -8.40 -7.57
CA GLU A 154 -5.22 -8.45 -9.04
C GLU A 154 -5.77 -7.18 -9.69
N ARG A 155 -6.96 -6.74 -9.21
CA ARG A 155 -7.59 -5.53 -9.70
C ARG A 155 -6.76 -4.28 -9.43
N GLY A 156 -6.10 -4.22 -8.27
CA GLY A 156 -5.16 -3.15 -7.93
C GLY A 156 -3.99 -3.06 -8.91
N VAL A 157 -3.40 -4.18 -9.30
CA VAL A 157 -2.34 -4.24 -10.33
C VAL A 157 -2.85 -3.72 -11.66
N GLU A 158 -4.07 -4.13 -12.07
CA GLU A 158 -4.66 -3.67 -13.32
C GLU A 158 -4.90 -2.16 -13.37
N LEU A 159 -5.31 -1.55 -12.26
CA LEU A 159 -5.59 -0.10 -12.16
C LEU A 159 -4.37 0.78 -12.43
N VAL A 160 -3.17 0.24 -12.31
CA VAL A 160 -1.91 0.96 -12.55
C VAL A 160 -1.17 0.49 -13.80
N ARG A 161 -1.71 -0.51 -14.51
CA ARG A 161 -1.12 -0.98 -15.77
C ARG A 161 -1.04 0.17 -16.77
N GLY A 162 0.17 0.41 -17.31
CA GLY A 162 0.44 1.51 -18.24
C GLY A 162 0.62 2.88 -17.57
N LYS A 163 0.71 2.93 -16.24
CA LYS A 163 1.06 4.14 -15.47
C LYS A 163 2.53 4.14 -15.01
N LEU A 164 3.33 3.23 -15.53
CA LEU A 164 4.78 3.13 -15.32
C LEU A 164 5.55 4.12 -16.18
#